data_92b7473f3699f2cd8e6fac2e77b56f43
#
_entry.id   92b7473f3699f2cd8e6fac2e77b56f43
#
_cell.length_a   1.000
_cell.length_b   1.000
_cell.length_c   1.000
_cell.angle_alpha   90.00
_cell.angle_beta   90.00
_cell.angle_gamma   90.00
#
_symmetry.space_group_name_H-M   'P 1'
#
loop_
_entity.id
_entity.type
_entity.pdbx_description
1 polymer ?
#
loop_
_entity_poly.entity_id
_entity_poly.type
_entity_poly.pdbx_seq_one_letter_code
_entity_poly.pdbx_strand_id
1 'polypeptide(L)'
;MGKYTIGIDFGTLSARCVLVNVADGKETAVSVCGYRHGVMDEKLPSGKALPPGGFALQEPQDYVEALQTTIREVIEKGRIRPEEICAAGVDFTSCTMLPVKEDGTPLCGTERYRDEPNAYVKLWKHHSAQKYADRINEVAKQRGEDFLKRYGGKISSEWMFPKIMETFCDAPELYGETGSFMEAADWIVMLLTGRMTRNTSSLGFKAIWNPRDGYPPEDFFKELMPGMEHVVSEKLKGEIITIGSCAGRVTREAAALTGLKEGTIVAAGHL
;
A
#
# COMPACT_ATOMS: atom_id res chain seq x y z
N MET A 1 8.02 -30.47 -4.94
CA MET A 1 7.35 -29.62 -3.95
C MET A 1 8.37 -28.59 -3.48
N GLY A 2 8.03 -27.28 -3.44
CA GLY A 2 8.98 -26.23 -3.01
C GLY A 2 9.43 -26.47 -1.58
N LYS A 3 10.69 -26.13 -1.29
CA LYS A 3 11.32 -26.34 0.01
C LYS A 3 11.38 -25.07 0.84
N TYR A 4 11.18 -23.91 0.20
CA TYR A 4 11.37 -22.60 0.80
C TYR A 4 10.16 -21.70 0.56
N THR A 5 10.01 -20.72 1.44
CA THR A 5 9.14 -19.57 1.27
C THR A 5 9.93 -18.30 1.51
N ILE A 6 9.47 -17.18 0.95
CA ILE A 6 10.05 -15.86 1.24
C ILE A 6 9.02 -14.95 1.89
N GLY A 7 9.48 -14.13 2.84
CA GLY A 7 8.75 -13.01 3.40
C GLY A 7 9.49 -11.72 3.08
N ILE A 8 8.77 -10.70 2.63
CA ILE A 8 9.32 -9.39 2.35
C ILE A 8 8.61 -8.37 3.22
N ASP A 9 9.37 -7.71 4.10
CA ASP A 9 8.91 -6.66 4.99
C ASP A 9 9.39 -5.29 4.47
N PHE A 10 8.46 -4.41 4.13
CA PHE A 10 8.71 -3.03 3.71
C PHE A 10 8.56 -2.09 4.88
N GLY A 11 9.66 -1.81 5.56
CA GLY A 11 9.72 -0.84 6.64
C GLY A 11 9.78 0.62 6.16
N THR A 12 10.03 1.54 7.09
CA THR A 12 10.05 3.00 6.79
C THR A 12 11.26 3.43 5.95
N LEU A 13 12.41 2.79 6.09
CA LEU A 13 13.65 3.22 5.43
C LEU A 13 14.31 2.14 4.57
N SER A 14 13.80 0.93 4.62
CA SER A 14 14.37 -0.22 3.91
C SER A 14 13.35 -1.35 3.77
N ALA A 15 13.53 -2.21 2.78
CA ALA A 15 12.88 -3.50 2.74
C ALA A 15 13.84 -4.62 3.18
N ARG A 16 13.27 -5.64 3.80
CA ARG A 16 13.97 -6.86 4.20
C ARG A 16 13.28 -8.07 3.57
N CYS A 17 14.06 -8.97 2.98
CA CYS A 17 13.59 -10.26 2.52
C CYS A 17 14.24 -11.37 3.33
N VAL A 18 13.47 -12.36 3.75
CA VAL A 18 13.92 -13.55 4.43
C VAL A 18 13.55 -14.80 3.62
N LEU A 19 14.50 -15.71 3.45
CA LEU A 19 14.30 -17.05 2.88
C LEU A 19 14.19 -18.06 4.01
N VAL A 20 13.06 -18.74 4.08
CA VAL A 20 12.75 -19.68 5.17
C VAL A 20 12.56 -21.10 4.63
N ASN A 21 13.19 -22.09 5.25
CA ASN A 21 12.96 -23.49 4.97
C ASN A 21 11.62 -23.93 5.57
N VAL A 22 10.69 -24.43 4.75
CA VAL A 22 9.33 -24.80 5.20
C VAL A 22 9.28 -26.06 6.07
N ALA A 23 10.35 -26.88 6.08
CA ALA A 23 10.37 -28.12 6.85
C ALA A 23 10.63 -27.87 8.34
N ASP A 24 11.43 -26.85 8.69
CA ASP A 24 11.87 -26.61 10.06
C ASP A 24 11.72 -25.15 10.51
N GLY A 25 11.25 -24.25 9.63
CA GLY A 25 11.04 -22.84 9.92
C GLY A 25 12.34 -22.03 10.05
N LYS A 26 13.49 -22.59 9.69
CA LYS A 26 14.77 -21.88 9.82
C LYS A 26 14.98 -20.87 8.72
N GLU A 27 15.46 -19.69 9.11
CA GLU A 27 15.97 -18.69 8.19
C GLU A 27 17.23 -19.21 7.49
N THR A 28 17.22 -19.22 6.16
CA THR A 28 18.33 -19.71 5.33
C THR A 28 19.18 -18.56 4.82
N ALA A 29 18.54 -17.45 4.46
CA ALA A 29 19.21 -16.24 3.99
C ALA A 29 18.35 -15.00 4.29
N VAL A 30 19.02 -13.87 4.48
CA VAL A 30 18.39 -12.56 4.69
C VAL A 30 19.07 -11.53 3.79
N SER A 31 18.28 -10.61 3.25
CA SER A 31 18.77 -9.44 2.54
C SER A 31 18.02 -8.20 2.98
N VAL A 32 18.70 -7.06 2.99
CA VAL A 32 18.14 -5.74 3.32
C VAL A 32 18.58 -4.75 2.25
N CYS A 33 17.63 -3.96 1.75
CA CYS A 33 17.88 -2.88 0.80
C CYS A 33 17.30 -1.57 1.33
N GLY A 34 18.15 -0.56 1.53
CA GLY A 34 17.72 0.79 1.90
C GLY A 34 17.04 1.50 0.73
N TYR A 35 16.03 2.33 1.02
CA TYR A 35 15.39 3.17 0.02
C TYR A 35 16.28 4.35 -0.36
N ARG A 36 16.43 4.57 -1.65
CA ARG A 36 17.31 5.61 -2.19
C ARG A 36 16.88 7.01 -1.75
N HIS A 37 15.58 7.30 -1.78
CA HIS A 37 15.04 8.60 -1.41
C HIS A 37 14.62 8.67 0.07
N GLY A 38 14.49 7.51 0.74
CA GLY A 38 14.05 7.45 2.13
C GLY A 38 12.67 8.05 2.35
N VAL A 39 12.51 8.86 3.40
CA VAL A 39 11.30 9.65 3.65
C VAL A 39 11.50 11.06 3.14
N MET A 40 10.62 11.49 2.24
CA MET A 40 10.58 12.83 1.70
C MET A 40 9.63 13.68 2.52
N ASP A 41 10.14 14.60 3.31
CA ASP A 41 9.39 15.53 4.17
C ASP A 41 9.74 17.00 3.92
N GLU A 42 10.81 17.27 3.15
CA GLU A 42 11.23 18.62 2.77
C GLU A 42 11.09 18.87 1.26
N LYS A 43 11.40 17.89 0.43
CA LYS A 43 11.41 18.03 -1.04
C LYS A 43 11.15 16.72 -1.76
N LEU A 44 10.60 16.83 -2.98
CA LEU A 44 10.43 15.73 -3.93
C LEU A 44 11.76 15.35 -4.62
N PRO A 45 11.85 14.21 -5.32
CA PRO A 45 13.02 13.81 -6.10
C PRO A 45 13.45 14.84 -7.15
N SER A 46 12.52 15.61 -7.70
CA SER A 46 12.78 16.72 -8.63
C SER A 46 13.46 17.94 -7.99
N GLY A 47 13.55 18.00 -6.65
CA GLY A 47 14.02 19.13 -5.90
C GLY A 47 12.94 20.15 -5.52
N LYS A 48 11.68 19.95 -5.97
CA LYS A 48 10.55 20.80 -5.58
C LYS A 48 10.31 20.70 -4.08
N ALA A 49 10.31 21.84 -3.39
CA ALA A 49 10.03 21.93 -1.96
C ALA A 49 8.60 21.49 -1.65
N LEU A 50 8.42 20.74 -0.59
CA LEU A 50 7.12 20.37 -0.04
C LEU A 50 6.54 21.55 0.76
N PRO A 51 5.21 21.73 0.75
CA PRO A 51 4.57 22.69 1.64
C PRO A 51 4.81 22.30 3.11
N PRO A 52 4.92 23.28 4.03
CA PRO A 52 4.95 22.97 5.46
C PRO A 52 3.62 22.34 5.89
N GLY A 53 3.65 21.38 6.80
CA GLY A 53 2.39 20.82 7.31
C GLY A 53 2.40 19.32 7.56
N GLY A 54 3.58 18.69 7.63
CA GLY A 54 3.67 17.29 8.05
C GLY A 54 3.52 16.28 6.93
N PHE A 55 3.98 16.64 5.73
CA PHE A 55 4.16 15.67 4.64
C PHE A 55 5.17 14.60 5.06
N ALA A 56 4.89 13.36 4.74
CA ALA A 56 5.81 12.24 4.82
C ALA A 56 5.53 11.32 3.64
N LEU A 57 6.35 11.45 2.61
CA LEU A 57 6.15 10.80 1.32
C LEU A 57 7.27 9.80 1.03
N GLN A 58 6.99 8.85 0.13
CA GLN A 58 8.00 7.95 -0.42
C GLN A 58 7.84 7.77 -1.93
N GLU A 59 8.95 7.38 -2.56
CA GLU A 59 9.02 7.08 -3.98
C GLU A 59 8.66 5.60 -4.21
N PRO A 60 7.58 5.25 -4.93
CA PRO A 60 7.22 3.86 -5.15
C PRO A 60 8.28 3.07 -5.93
N GLN A 61 9.11 3.73 -6.73
CA GLN A 61 10.21 3.08 -7.43
C GLN A 61 11.26 2.50 -6.47
N ASP A 62 11.48 3.12 -5.30
CA ASP A 62 12.37 2.59 -4.27
C ASP A 62 11.90 1.22 -3.77
N TYR A 63 10.59 1.00 -3.69
CA TYR A 63 10.02 -0.30 -3.30
C TYR A 63 10.26 -1.37 -4.37
N VAL A 64 10.12 -1.00 -5.65
CA VAL A 64 10.39 -1.92 -6.77
C VAL A 64 11.86 -2.32 -6.80
N GLU A 65 12.78 -1.36 -6.61
CA GLU A 65 14.22 -1.63 -6.55
C GLU A 65 14.58 -2.51 -5.35
N ALA A 66 14.00 -2.22 -4.18
CA ALA A 66 14.22 -3.02 -2.98
C ALA A 66 13.64 -4.44 -3.10
N LEU A 67 12.44 -4.59 -3.67
CA LEU A 67 11.82 -5.88 -3.99
C LEU A 67 12.75 -6.73 -4.87
N GLN A 68 13.19 -6.14 -5.98
CA GLN A 68 14.08 -6.80 -6.94
C GLN A 68 15.40 -7.23 -6.31
N THR A 69 16.05 -6.31 -5.61
CA THR A 69 17.37 -6.52 -5.00
C THR A 69 17.30 -7.60 -3.93
N THR A 70 16.37 -7.47 -2.98
CA THR A 70 16.32 -8.36 -1.81
C THR A 70 15.93 -9.78 -2.18
N ILE A 71 15.01 -9.98 -3.14
CA ILE A 71 14.62 -11.33 -3.58
C ILE A 71 15.79 -12.01 -4.31
N ARG A 72 16.45 -11.32 -5.23
CA ARG A 72 17.58 -11.90 -5.96
C ARG A 72 18.72 -12.28 -5.04
N GLU A 73 19.04 -11.41 -4.07
CA GLU A 73 20.11 -11.67 -3.11
C GLU A 73 19.81 -12.85 -2.17
N VAL A 74 18.56 -13.04 -1.70
CA VAL A 74 18.28 -14.21 -0.84
C VAL A 74 18.32 -15.52 -1.61
N ILE A 75 17.97 -15.52 -2.90
CA ILE A 75 18.11 -16.69 -3.79
C ILE A 75 19.60 -17.04 -3.95
N GLU A 76 20.44 -16.03 -4.23
CA GLU A 76 21.88 -16.21 -4.40
C GLU A 76 22.54 -16.64 -3.07
N LYS A 77 22.30 -15.93 -1.97
CA LYS A 77 22.86 -16.24 -0.64
C LYS A 77 22.42 -17.61 -0.13
N GLY A 78 21.17 -17.98 -0.39
CA GLY A 78 20.61 -19.29 -0.07
C GLY A 78 21.14 -20.43 -0.96
N ARG A 79 21.79 -20.09 -2.08
CA ARG A 79 22.28 -21.04 -3.11
C ARG A 79 21.18 -21.99 -3.56
N ILE A 80 19.97 -21.48 -3.74
CA ILE A 80 18.81 -22.22 -4.16
C ILE A 80 18.40 -21.85 -5.58
N ARG A 81 17.58 -22.69 -6.20
CA ARG A 81 16.94 -22.37 -7.47
C ARG A 81 15.57 -21.75 -7.22
N PRO A 82 15.11 -20.79 -8.06
CA PRO A 82 13.78 -20.18 -7.93
C PRO A 82 12.62 -21.19 -7.84
N GLU A 83 12.75 -22.36 -8.48
CA GLU A 83 11.77 -23.44 -8.47
C GLU A 83 11.57 -24.07 -7.07
N GLU A 84 12.50 -23.85 -6.16
CA GLU A 84 12.42 -24.37 -4.79
C GLU A 84 11.62 -23.45 -3.87
N ILE A 85 11.24 -22.21 -4.33
CA ILE A 85 10.38 -21.30 -3.60
C ILE A 85 8.92 -21.59 -3.93
N CYS A 86 8.13 -22.01 -2.93
CA CYS A 86 6.72 -22.35 -3.14
C CYS A 86 5.77 -21.16 -2.96
N ALA A 87 6.14 -20.17 -2.14
CA ALA A 87 5.30 -19.02 -1.87
C ALA A 87 6.12 -17.77 -1.48
N ALA A 88 5.50 -16.60 -1.70
CA ALA A 88 5.97 -15.30 -1.26
C ALA A 88 4.86 -14.60 -0.44
N GLY A 89 5.25 -13.94 0.65
CA GLY A 89 4.39 -13.08 1.46
C GLY A 89 4.97 -11.66 1.53
N VAL A 90 4.10 -10.68 1.62
CA VAL A 90 4.44 -9.25 1.70
C VAL A 90 3.89 -8.68 2.99
N ASP A 91 4.76 -8.02 3.74
CA ASP A 91 4.42 -7.20 4.90
C ASP A 91 4.82 -5.75 4.64
N PHE A 92 4.09 -4.79 5.21
CA PHE A 92 4.30 -3.38 4.93
C PHE A 92 3.95 -2.50 6.13
N THR A 93 4.59 -1.33 6.25
CA THR A 93 4.14 -0.32 7.22
C THR A 93 2.67 0.05 7.00
N SER A 94 1.88 -0.08 8.07
CA SER A 94 0.43 0.15 8.06
C SER A 94 0.03 1.52 7.50
N CYS A 95 -1.01 1.53 6.65
CA CYS A 95 -1.54 2.76 6.07
C CYS A 95 -0.54 3.60 5.27
N THR A 96 0.33 2.92 4.58
CA THR A 96 1.21 3.48 3.55
C THR A 96 0.51 3.29 2.22
N MET A 97 0.03 4.36 1.60
CA MET A 97 -0.87 4.29 0.45
C MET A 97 -0.48 5.23 -0.69
N LEU A 98 -0.89 4.88 -1.91
CA LEU A 98 -0.60 5.66 -3.10
C LEU A 98 -1.78 5.69 -4.09
N PRO A 99 -1.91 6.80 -4.88
CA PRO A 99 -2.81 6.84 -6.02
C PRO A 99 -2.17 6.16 -7.23
N VAL A 100 -2.93 5.29 -7.88
CA VAL A 100 -2.51 4.59 -9.09
C VAL A 100 -3.54 4.76 -10.21
N LYS A 101 -3.12 4.56 -11.45
CA LYS A 101 -4.01 4.39 -12.60
C LYS A 101 -4.77 3.05 -12.51
N GLU A 102 -5.69 2.82 -13.44
CA GLU A 102 -6.44 1.55 -13.53
C GLU A 102 -5.53 0.32 -13.67
N ASP A 103 -4.39 0.47 -14.31
CA ASP A 103 -3.39 -0.59 -14.52
C ASP A 103 -2.40 -0.76 -13.37
N GLY A 104 -2.55 0.01 -12.28
CA GLY A 104 -1.66 -0.01 -11.13
C GLY A 104 -0.41 0.87 -11.27
N THR A 105 -0.26 1.63 -12.35
CA THR A 105 0.86 2.57 -12.51
C THR A 105 0.75 3.72 -11.50
N PRO A 106 1.76 3.97 -10.64
CA PRO A 106 1.77 5.11 -9.73
C PRO A 106 1.72 6.44 -10.48
N LEU A 107 0.87 7.38 -10.03
CA LEU A 107 0.69 8.65 -10.74
C LEU A 107 1.94 9.54 -10.69
N CYS A 108 2.72 9.50 -9.61
CA CYS A 108 4.00 10.24 -9.52
C CYS A 108 5.03 9.80 -10.57
N GLY A 109 4.94 8.57 -11.09
CA GLY A 109 5.79 8.07 -12.18
C GLY A 109 5.46 8.69 -13.55
N THR A 110 4.40 9.50 -13.66
CA THR A 110 4.05 10.18 -14.91
C THR A 110 4.67 11.57 -14.96
N GLU A 111 5.03 12.04 -16.16
CA GLU A 111 5.63 13.38 -16.34
C GLU A 111 4.73 14.49 -15.77
N ARG A 112 3.40 14.35 -15.93
CA ARG A 112 2.41 15.31 -15.47
C ARG A 112 2.41 15.52 -13.95
N TYR A 113 2.60 14.44 -13.18
CA TYR A 113 2.44 14.45 -11.73
C TYR A 113 3.72 14.22 -10.93
N ARG A 114 4.88 14.20 -11.57
CA ARG A 114 6.16 14.01 -10.87
C ARG A 114 6.49 15.15 -9.88
N ASP A 115 5.86 16.30 -10.05
CA ASP A 115 6.01 17.47 -9.17
C ASP A 115 4.77 17.71 -8.28
N GLU A 116 3.82 16.76 -8.23
CA GLU A 116 2.63 16.84 -7.40
C GLU A 116 2.80 15.98 -6.13
N PRO A 117 2.90 16.59 -4.93
CA PRO A 117 3.11 15.84 -3.69
C PRO A 117 2.04 14.77 -3.43
N ASN A 118 0.78 15.06 -3.77
CA ASN A 118 -0.32 14.12 -3.58
C ASN A 118 -0.25 12.89 -4.48
N ALA A 119 0.62 12.87 -5.51
CA ALA A 119 0.82 11.73 -6.40
C ALA A 119 1.74 10.65 -5.82
N TYR A 120 2.50 10.97 -4.78
CA TYR A 120 3.46 10.08 -4.13
C TYR A 120 2.81 9.19 -3.07
N VAL A 121 3.57 8.19 -2.62
CA VAL A 121 3.16 7.36 -1.49
C VAL A 121 3.08 8.22 -0.22
N LYS A 122 1.93 8.22 0.45
CA LYS A 122 1.71 8.86 1.75
C LYS A 122 1.94 7.83 2.86
N LEU A 123 2.97 8.05 3.68
CA LEU A 123 3.34 7.15 4.76
C LEU A 123 2.34 7.13 5.92
N TRP A 124 2.50 6.15 6.82
CA TRP A 124 1.80 6.05 8.09
C TRP A 124 1.96 7.31 8.97
N LYS A 125 3.09 8.01 8.91
CA LYS A 125 3.37 9.26 9.65
C LYS A 125 3.08 10.53 8.86
N HIS A 126 2.24 10.46 7.82
CA HIS A 126 1.80 11.61 7.05
C HIS A 126 0.70 12.37 7.79
N HIS A 127 1.00 13.58 8.26
CA HIS A 127 0.10 14.36 9.13
C HIS A 127 -0.56 15.56 8.44
N SER A 128 -0.20 15.90 7.19
CA SER A 128 -0.80 17.06 6.50
C SER A 128 -2.32 16.91 6.28
N ALA A 129 -2.83 15.67 6.32
CA ALA A 129 -4.26 15.37 6.24
C ALA A 129 -5.05 15.62 7.56
N GLN A 130 -4.48 16.28 8.59
CA GLN A 130 -5.11 16.42 9.90
C GLN A 130 -6.49 17.13 9.83
N LYS A 131 -6.61 18.21 9.05
CA LYS A 131 -7.89 18.94 8.88
C LYS A 131 -9.03 18.04 8.36
N TYR A 132 -8.68 17.05 7.55
CA TYR A 132 -9.63 16.09 6.98
C TYR A 132 -10.01 14.99 7.99
N ALA A 133 -9.07 14.55 8.80
CA ALA A 133 -9.36 13.65 9.92
C ALA A 133 -10.30 14.31 10.95
N ASP A 134 -10.07 15.58 11.25
CA ASP A 134 -10.94 16.35 12.15
C ASP A 134 -12.36 16.46 11.59
N ARG A 135 -12.51 16.69 10.28
CA ARG A 135 -13.82 16.74 9.62
C ARG A 135 -14.53 15.38 9.67
N ILE A 136 -13.82 14.27 9.40
CA ILE A 136 -14.38 12.91 9.54
C ILE A 136 -14.89 12.69 10.97
N ASN A 137 -14.09 13.05 11.98
CA ASN A 137 -14.45 12.88 13.38
C ASN A 137 -15.67 13.71 13.78
N GLU A 138 -15.79 14.93 13.25
CA GLU A 138 -16.94 15.82 13.49
C GLU A 138 -18.22 15.20 12.91
N VAL A 139 -18.23 14.89 11.61
CA VAL A 139 -19.40 14.32 10.92
C VAL A 139 -19.82 12.99 11.52
N ALA A 140 -18.85 12.10 11.77
CA ALA A 140 -19.13 10.80 12.36
C ALA A 140 -19.76 10.91 13.76
N LYS A 141 -19.33 11.88 14.58
CA LYS A 141 -19.95 12.15 15.88
C LYS A 141 -21.36 12.73 15.76
N GLN A 142 -21.56 13.69 14.86
CA GLN A 142 -22.88 14.30 14.62
C GLN A 142 -23.90 13.28 14.14
N ARG A 143 -23.49 12.33 13.30
CA ARG A 143 -24.32 11.24 12.79
C ARG A 143 -24.49 10.07 13.78
N GLY A 144 -23.62 9.99 14.81
CA GLY A 144 -23.60 8.86 15.73
C GLY A 144 -23.07 7.56 15.11
N GLU A 145 -22.10 7.66 14.20
CA GLU A 145 -21.56 6.52 13.47
C GLU A 145 -20.85 5.52 14.40
N ASP A 146 -21.29 4.27 14.36
CA ASP A 146 -20.80 3.21 15.25
C ASP A 146 -19.35 2.81 15.00
N PHE A 147 -18.83 3.06 13.79
CA PHE A 147 -17.45 2.73 13.48
C PHE A 147 -16.42 3.45 14.36
N LEU A 148 -16.72 4.66 14.87
CA LEU A 148 -15.81 5.37 15.79
C LEU A 148 -15.47 4.55 17.03
N LYS A 149 -16.41 3.76 17.55
CA LYS A 149 -16.21 2.94 18.75
C LYS A 149 -15.11 1.88 18.52
N ARG A 150 -15.03 1.36 17.31
CA ARG A 150 -14.00 0.36 16.93
C ARG A 150 -12.59 0.93 16.94
N TYR A 151 -12.46 2.24 16.80
CA TYR A 151 -11.20 2.96 16.66
C TYR A 151 -10.89 3.87 17.86
N GLY A 152 -11.44 3.56 19.03
CA GLY A 152 -11.22 4.35 20.24
C GLY A 152 -11.83 5.75 20.20
N GLY A 153 -12.84 5.96 19.34
CA GLY A 153 -13.61 7.21 19.26
C GLY A 153 -13.01 8.29 18.35
N LYS A 154 -11.91 7.99 17.62
CA LYS A 154 -11.23 8.98 16.78
C LYS A 154 -10.54 8.34 15.57
N ILE A 155 -10.67 8.99 14.42
CA ILE A 155 -9.90 8.72 13.19
C ILE A 155 -8.66 9.61 13.18
N SER A 156 -7.49 9.06 12.85
CA SER A 156 -6.22 9.78 12.73
C SER A 156 -5.98 10.27 11.30
N SER A 157 -5.22 11.36 11.16
CA SER A 157 -4.71 11.87 9.87
C SER A 157 -3.89 10.85 9.08
N GLU A 158 -3.31 9.87 9.77
CA GLU A 158 -2.50 8.82 9.19
C GLU A 158 -3.29 7.82 8.34
N TRP A 159 -4.63 7.80 8.45
CA TRP A 159 -5.48 6.79 7.86
C TRP A 159 -5.87 7.09 6.41
N MET A 160 -6.46 6.10 5.73
CA MET A 160 -6.73 6.15 4.29
C MET A 160 -7.66 7.31 3.89
N PHE A 161 -8.84 7.43 4.50
CA PHE A 161 -9.82 8.44 4.06
C PHE A 161 -9.37 9.89 4.26
N PRO A 162 -8.71 10.30 5.35
CA PRO A 162 -8.13 11.64 5.45
C PRO A 162 -7.17 11.95 4.31
N LYS A 163 -6.31 11.00 3.92
CA LYS A 163 -5.35 11.15 2.82
C LYS A 163 -6.01 11.20 1.45
N ILE A 164 -7.11 10.45 1.25
CA ILE A 164 -7.92 10.53 0.04
C ILE A 164 -8.60 11.90 -0.05
N MET A 165 -9.20 12.39 1.05
CA MET A 165 -9.82 13.72 1.11
C MET A 165 -8.81 14.84 0.83
N GLU A 166 -7.59 14.72 1.34
CA GLU A 166 -6.50 15.65 1.03
C GLU A 166 -6.25 15.69 -0.48
N THR A 167 -6.15 14.53 -1.13
CA THR A 167 -5.96 14.46 -2.58
C THR A 167 -7.16 15.01 -3.34
N PHE A 168 -8.38 14.73 -2.91
CA PHE A 168 -9.61 15.25 -3.51
C PHE A 168 -9.65 16.78 -3.48
N CYS A 169 -9.30 17.39 -2.34
CA CYS A 169 -9.41 18.83 -2.14
C CYS A 169 -8.20 19.60 -2.68
N ASP A 170 -7.00 19.10 -2.44
CA ASP A 170 -5.76 19.84 -2.69
C ASP A 170 -5.18 19.56 -4.09
N ALA A 171 -5.60 18.43 -4.74
CA ALA A 171 -5.18 18.04 -6.09
C ALA A 171 -6.35 17.39 -6.89
N PRO A 172 -7.44 18.14 -7.19
CA PRO A 172 -8.66 17.56 -7.77
C PRO A 172 -8.46 16.93 -9.15
N GLU A 173 -7.54 17.48 -9.98
CA GLU A 173 -7.21 16.89 -11.28
C GLU A 173 -6.54 15.51 -11.11
N LEU A 174 -5.60 15.39 -10.17
CA LEU A 174 -4.97 14.12 -9.82
C LEU A 174 -6.01 13.12 -9.31
N TYR A 175 -6.91 13.57 -8.42
CA TYR A 175 -7.99 12.72 -7.91
C TYR A 175 -8.88 12.20 -9.05
N GLY A 176 -9.22 13.06 -10.02
CA GLY A 176 -9.99 12.68 -11.21
C GLY A 176 -9.30 11.56 -12.01
N GLU A 177 -7.99 11.66 -12.22
CA GLU A 177 -7.19 10.68 -12.97
C GLU A 177 -6.80 9.45 -12.14
N THR A 178 -7.00 9.45 -10.83
CA THR A 178 -6.72 8.29 -9.98
C THR A 178 -7.72 7.17 -10.28
N GLY A 179 -7.22 6.05 -10.78
CA GLY A 179 -8.00 4.83 -10.99
C GLY A 179 -8.33 4.12 -9.67
N SER A 180 -7.36 4.09 -8.75
CA SER A 180 -7.56 3.56 -7.39
C SER A 180 -6.54 4.13 -6.41
N PHE A 181 -6.94 4.28 -5.13
CA PHE A 181 -6.00 4.43 -4.02
C PHE A 181 -5.69 3.04 -3.46
N MET A 182 -4.43 2.66 -3.37
CA MET A 182 -4.01 1.35 -2.89
C MET A 182 -3.14 1.45 -1.65
N GLU A 183 -3.31 0.53 -0.70
CA GLU A 183 -2.27 0.26 0.28
C GLU A 183 -1.03 -0.27 -0.44
N ALA A 184 0.15 0.13 0.00
CA ALA A 184 1.38 -0.25 -0.67
C ALA A 184 1.63 -1.77 -0.64
N ALA A 185 1.19 -2.46 0.44
CA ALA A 185 1.20 -3.92 0.49
C ALA A 185 0.41 -4.56 -0.66
N ASP A 186 -0.82 -4.06 -0.89
CA ASP A 186 -1.68 -4.56 -1.97
C ASP A 186 -1.13 -4.21 -3.35
N TRP A 187 -0.49 -3.03 -3.48
CA TRP A 187 0.17 -2.62 -4.71
C TRP A 187 1.36 -3.53 -5.07
N ILE A 188 2.21 -3.89 -4.10
CA ILE A 188 3.31 -4.87 -4.32
C ILE A 188 2.74 -6.25 -4.71
N VAL A 189 1.66 -6.67 -4.05
CA VAL A 189 0.96 -7.92 -4.44
C VAL A 189 0.43 -7.83 -5.87
N MET A 190 -0.13 -6.67 -6.27
CA MET A 190 -0.55 -6.43 -7.65
C MET A 190 0.61 -6.48 -8.65
N LEU A 191 1.77 -5.88 -8.33
CA LEU A 191 2.98 -5.98 -9.17
C LEU A 191 3.42 -7.44 -9.38
N LEU A 192 3.29 -8.26 -8.34
CA LEU A 192 3.69 -9.68 -8.41
C LEU A 192 2.67 -10.54 -9.17
N THR A 193 1.37 -10.23 -9.08
CA THR A 193 0.29 -11.12 -9.54
C THR A 193 -0.50 -10.61 -10.74
N GLY A 194 -0.39 -9.32 -11.06
CA GLY A 194 -1.25 -8.66 -12.05
C GLY A 194 -2.70 -8.48 -11.60
N ARG A 195 -3.04 -8.79 -10.33
CA ARG A 195 -4.40 -8.73 -9.79
C ARG A 195 -4.52 -7.62 -8.77
N MET A 196 -5.54 -6.79 -8.92
CA MET A 196 -5.88 -5.78 -7.92
C MET A 196 -6.70 -6.43 -6.82
N THR A 197 -6.07 -6.67 -5.68
CA THR A 197 -6.69 -7.21 -4.46
C THR A 197 -6.52 -6.25 -3.30
N ARG A 198 -7.35 -6.41 -2.25
CA ARG A 198 -7.27 -5.65 -1.00
C ARG A 198 -7.32 -6.61 0.17
N ASN A 199 -6.33 -6.55 1.02
CA ASN A 199 -6.28 -7.41 2.19
C ASN A 199 -7.18 -6.89 3.32
N THR A 200 -7.86 -7.82 4.00
CA THR A 200 -8.79 -7.48 5.10
C THR A 200 -8.11 -6.84 6.31
N SER A 201 -6.79 -7.03 6.50
CA SER A 201 -6.03 -6.44 7.61
C SER A 201 -5.95 -4.91 7.43
N SER A 202 -5.42 -4.44 6.30
CA SER A 202 -5.31 -3.00 6.00
C SER A 202 -6.67 -2.31 6.03
N LEU A 203 -7.68 -2.93 5.41
CA LEU A 203 -9.02 -2.37 5.34
C LEU A 203 -9.65 -2.23 6.73
N GLY A 204 -9.59 -3.28 7.55
CA GLY A 204 -10.16 -3.27 8.89
C GLY A 204 -9.43 -2.36 9.85
N PHE A 205 -8.13 -2.19 9.67
CA PHE A 205 -7.29 -1.45 10.61
C PHE A 205 -7.32 0.06 10.36
N LYS A 206 -7.30 0.51 9.10
CA LYS A 206 -7.09 1.93 8.75
C LYS A 206 -8.05 2.51 7.70
N ALA A 207 -8.94 1.70 7.10
CA ALA A 207 -9.85 2.14 6.04
C ALA A 207 -11.35 2.10 6.43
N ILE A 208 -11.66 2.06 7.73
CA ILE A 208 -13.03 2.10 8.26
C ILE A 208 -13.92 0.98 7.67
N TRP A 209 -13.33 -0.15 7.33
CA TRP A 209 -14.03 -1.32 6.80
C TRP A 209 -14.15 -2.42 7.87
N ASN A 210 -15.20 -3.20 7.79
CA ASN A 210 -15.29 -4.46 8.53
C ASN A 210 -16.14 -5.49 7.76
N PRO A 211 -15.95 -6.79 8.01
CA PRO A 211 -16.61 -7.83 7.20
C PRO A 211 -18.13 -7.91 7.40
N ARG A 212 -18.67 -7.29 8.46
CA ARG A 212 -20.11 -7.30 8.74
C ARG A 212 -20.84 -6.17 8.02
N ASP A 213 -20.32 -4.95 8.10
CA ASP A 213 -21.00 -3.74 7.68
C ASP A 213 -20.41 -3.15 6.37
N GLY A 214 -19.22 -3.62 5.96
CA GLY A 214 -18.48 -3.04 4.84
C GLY A 214 -17.82 -1.69 5.21
N TYR A 215 -17.77 -0.81 4.22
CA TYR A 215 -17.39 0.60 4.39
C TYR A 215 -18.57 1.44 4.86
N PRO A 216 -18.33 2.68 5.37
CA PRO A 216 -19.42 3.63 5.59
C PRO A 216 -20.27 3.83 4.32
N PRO A 217 -21.56 4.15 4.46
CA PRO A 217 -22.46 4.31 3.32
C PRO A 217 -22.20 5.59 2.52
N GLU A 218 -22.67 5.67 1.28
CA GLU A 218 -22.48 6.81 0.38
C GLU A 218 -22.98 8.14 0.95
N ASP A 219 -24.09 8.12 1.69
CA ASP A 219 -24.63 9.32 2.34
C ASP A 219 -23.70 9.89 3.43
N PHE A 220 -22.91 9.04 4.11
CA PHE A 220 -21.83 9.50 4.99
C PHE A 220 -20.78 10.27 4.21
N PHE A 221 -20.28 9.74 3.11
CA PHE A 221 -19.27 10.40 2.30
C PHE A 221 -19.78 11.67 1.63
N LYS A 222 -21.06 11.69 1.20
CA LYS A 222 -21.71 12.88 0.68
C LYS A 222 -21.80 14.01 1.70
N GLU A 223 -22.16 13.71 2.93
CA GLU A 223 -22.22 14.69 4.03
C GLU A 223 -20.81 15.14 4.45
N LEU A 224 -19.84 14.21 4.42
CA LEU A 224 -18.47 14.51 4.73
C LEU A 224 -17.87 15.50 3.73
N MET A 225 -18.04 15.24 2.43
CA MET A 225 -17.54 16.06 1.33
C MET A 225 -18.39 15.80 0.07
N PRO A 226 -19.23 16.75 -0.36
CA PRO A 226 -19.98 16.61 -1.61
C PRO A 226 -19.06 16.33 -2.80
N GLY A 227 -19.37 15.31 -3.59
CA GLY A 227 -18.54 14.78 -4.69
C GLY A 227 -17.68 13.57 -4.31
N MET A 228 -17.69 13.15 -3.05
CA MET A 228 -17.02 11.92 -2.59
C MET A 228 -17.98 10.75 -2.31
N GLU A 229 -19.27 10.88 -2.60
CA GLU A 229 -20.28 9.87 -2.30
C GLU A 229 -19.92 8.48 -2.86
N HIS A 230 -19.30 8.44 -4.03
CA HIS A 230 -18.90 7.20 -4.71
C HIS A 230 -17.41 6.82 -4.52
N VAL A 231 -16.72 7.44 -3.55
CA VAL A 231 -15.28 7.21 -3.33
C VAL A 231 -14.92 5.73 -3.16
N VAL A 232 -15.79 4.94 -2.54
CA VAL A 232 -15.53 3.51 -2.34
C VAL A 232 -15.64 2.75 -3.66
N SER A 233 -16.72 2.91 -4.41
CA SER A 233 -16.95 2.18 -5.66
C SER A 233 -16.03 2.64 -6.80
N GLU A 234 -15.63 3.91 -6.82
CA GLU A 234 -14.81 4.48 -7.89
C GLU A 234 -13.31 4.42 -7.61
N LYS A 235 -12.90 4.61 -6.35
CA LYS A 235 -11.50 4.84 -5.98
C LYS A 235 -10.89 3.75 -5.07
N LEU A 236 -11.70 2.79 -4.59
CA LEU A 236 -11.22 1.67 -3.79
C LEU A 236 -11.51 0.33 -4.47
N LYS A 237 -11.17 0.23 -5.75
CA LYS A 237 -11.35 -0.96 -6.57
C LYS A 237 -10.48 -2.12 -6.09
N GLY A 238 -10.86 -3.33 -6.47
CA GLY A 238 -10.14 -4.57 -6.16
C GLY A 238 -10.98 -5.57 -5.36
N GLU A 239 -10.63 -6.83 -5.50
CA GLU A 239 -11.25 -7.92 -4.76
C GLU A 239 -10.77 -7.90 -3.30
N ILE A 240 -11.70 -7.91 -2.35
CA ILE A 240 -11.34 -8.02 -0.93
C ILE A 240 -11.05 -9.49 -0.61
N ILE A 241 -9.84 -9.75 -0.14
CA ILE A 241 -9.37 -11.10 0.21
C ILE A 241 -8.87 -11.16 1.65
N THR A 242 -9.07 -12.33 2.27
CA THR A 242 -8.63 -12.55 3.64
C THR A 242 -7.11 -12.63 3.71
N ILE A 243 -6.53 -12.01 4.73
CA ILE A 243 -5.11 -12.10 5.05
C ILE A 243 -4.65 -13.57 5.07
N GLY A 244 -3.48 -13.83 4.49
CA GLY A 244 -2.89 -15.17 4.39
C GLY A 244 -3.51 -16.07 3.32
N SER A 245 -4.61 -15.67 2.66
CA SER A 245 -5.12 -16.38 1.49
C SER A 245 -4.26 -16.14 0.25
N CYS A 246 -4.45 -16.97 -0.78
CA CYS A 246 -3.75 -16.79 -2.05
C CYS A 246 -4.32 -15.57 -2.82
N ALA A 247 -3.53 -14.53 -2.98
CA ALA A 247 -3.87 -13.36 -3.80
C ALA A 247 -3.70 -13.63 -5.30
N GLY A 248 -2.81 -14.55 -5.65
CA GLY A 248 -2.51 -14.88 -7.03
C GLY A 248 -1.20 -15.65 -7.17
N ARG A 249 -0.65 -15.57 -8.37
CA ARG A 249 0.63 -16.21 -8.71
C ARG A 249 1.51 -15.20 -9.42
N VAL A 250 2.83 -15.34 -9.22
CA VAL A 250 3.83 -14.52 -9.89
C VAL A 250 3.64 -14.61 -11.40
N THR A 251 3.48 -13.46 -12.05
CA THR A 251 3.37 -13.35 -13.50
C THR A 251 4.73 -13.50 -14.17
N ARG A 252 4.73 -13.62 -15.50
CA ARG A 252 5.97 -13.68 -16.28
C ARG A 252 6.81 -12.40 -16.13
N GLU A 253 6.16 -11.24 -16.11
CA GLU A 253 6.78 -9.93 -15.95
C GLU A 253 7.40 -9.81 -14.55
N ALA A 254 6.67 -10.19 -13.52
CA ALA A 254 7.15 -10.21 -12.15
C ALA A 254 8.29 -11.21 -11.93
N ALA A 255 8.26 -12.35 -12.61
CA ALA A 255 9.35 -13.33 -12.59
C ALA A 255 10.63 -12.74 -13.21
N ALA A 256 10.52 -12.05 -14.34
CA ALA A 256 11.66 -11.37 -14.98
C ALA A 256 12.23 -10.26 -14.07
N LEU A 257 11.36 -9.50 -13.39
CA LEU A 257 11.76 -8.44 -12.47
C LEU A 257 12.49 -9.01 -11.24
N THR A 258 11.90 -9.99 -10.56
CA THR A 258 12.33 -10.42 -9.22
C THR A 258 13.30 -11.60 -9.22
N GLY A 259 13.31 -12.41 -10.29
CA GLY A 259 14.01 -13.69 -10.31
C GLY A 259 13.24 -14.86 -9.69
N LEU A 260 12.00 -14.62 -9.22
CA LEU A 260 11.09 -15.70 -8.79
C LEU A 260 10.66 -16.52 -10.01
N LYS A 261 10.23 -17.75 -9.75
CA LYS A 261 9.60 -18.57 -10.79
C LYS A 261 8.20 -18.07 -11.09
N GLU A 262 7.84 -17.97 -12.37
CA GLU A 262 6.46 -17.78 -12.81
C GLU A 262 5.56 -18.87 -12.19
N GLY A 263 4.40 -18.46 -11.68
CA GLY A 263 3.46 -19.36 -11.02
C GLY A 263 3.70 -19.58 -9.52
N THR A 264 4.77 -19.03 -8.92
CA THR A 264 4.96 -19.01 -7.45
C THR A 264 3.75 -18.36 -6.78
N ILE A 265 3.23 -18.96 -5.71
CA ILE A 265 2.06 -18.46 -4.97
C ILE A 265 2.43 -17.16 -4.26
N VAL A 266 1.54 -16.17 -4.32
CA VAL A 266 1.66 -14.92 -3.56
C VAL A 266 0.49 -14.85 -2.58
N ALA A 267 0.81 -14.67 -1.29
CA ALA A 267 -0.19 -14.47 -0.26
C ALA A 267 -0.75 -13.03 -0.30
N ALA A 268 -1.96 -12.85 0.22
CA ALA A 268 -2.50 -11.51 0.49
C ALA A 268 -1.52 -10.72 1.37
N GLY A 269 -1.35 -9.43 1.04
CA GLY A 269 -0.49 -8.55 1.80
C GLY A 269 -0.90 -8.45 3.28
N HIS A 270 0.03 -8.06 4.12
CA HIS A 270 -0.14 -7.89 5.57
C HIS A 270 0.31 -6.48 6.00
N LEU A 271 -0.03 -6.09 7.23
CA LEU A 271 0.45 -4.90 7.94
C LEU A 271 1.29 -5.32 9.13
#